data_94525afeb69e128fd10b8b84a0d2f052
#
_entry.id   94525afeb69e128fd10b8b84a0d2f052
#
_cell.length_a   1.000
_cell.length_b   1.000
_cell.length_c   1.000
_cell.angle_alpha   90.00
_cell.angle_beta   90.00
_cell.angle_gamma   90.00
#
_symmetry.space_group_name_H-M   'P 1'
#
loop_
_entity.id
_entity.type
_entity.pdbx_description
1 polymer ?
#
loop_
_entity_poly.entity_id
_entity_poly.type
_entity_poly.pdbx_seq_one_letter_code
_entity_poly.pdbx_strand_id
1 'polypeptide(L)'
;MQKQSAVLADDALPAWAVIDGEGDAIHLSSKDLLAYSKVETDRKVRPATDFTKDVMDFYLSGEKISGVKLPWGILDNKFRLRREEVTVLSGINGSGKSLLASQWILGAMEQGSQCLSVSLEMSPKAQLARMWRQASLMVEPTVDYGLGFNLWTKGKLWFFDQQGSVDLTTLIAVIRWSSEHCGTDFVLVDSLMTMAIASDDYNGQKQCICALASVARALGIHVLLITHARKGANVKDRLDRWSIRGASEIADRADNIFLLGRTFEPDYMTPDAYLTLAKARHFDGAESDIDLWLDHASMNYHTANEEPKKMELADEVD
;
A
#
# COMPACT_ATOMS: atom_id res chain seq x y z
N MET A 1 41.29 30.25 -17.50
CA MET A 1 41.24 29.51 -16.21
C MET A 1 40.13 28.48 -16.33
N GLN A 2 40.52 27.27 -16.68
CA GLN A 2 39.62 26.11 -16.82
C GLN A 2 39.30 25.61 -15.40
N LYS A 3 38.02 25.56 -15.04
CA LYS A 3 37.56 24.77 -13.90
C LYS A 3 37.44 23.33 -14.39
N GLN A 4 38.32 22.49 -13.91
CA GLN A 4 38.23 21.04 -14.02
C GLN A 4 36.98 20.59 -13.25
N SER A 5 36.07 19.98 -13.98
CA SER A 5 35.01 19.13 -13.38
C SER A 5 35.69 17.87 -12.86
N ALA A 6 35.73 17.71 -11.56
CA ALA A 6 36.07 16.44 -10.94
C ALA A 6 34.95 15.45 -11.28
N VAL A 7 35.26 14.53 -12.19
CA VAL A 7 34.48 13.29 -12.35
C VAL A 7 34.73 12.50 -11.08
N LEU A 8 33.70 12.45 -10.19
CA LEU A 8 33.69 11.54 -9.07
C LEU A 8 33.48 10.14 -9.64
N ALA A 9 34.44 9.26 -9.32
CA ALA A 9 34.45 7.86 -9.68
C ALA A 9 33.24 7.13 -9.08
N ASP A 10 32.71 6.22 -9.87
CA ASP A 10 32.07 4.92 -9.55
C ASP A 10 31.61 4.71 -8.08
N ASP A 11 30.73 5.57 -7.60
CA ASP A 11 29.93 5.23 -6.43
C ASP A 11 28.64 4.59 -6.96
N ALA A 12 28.60 3.26 -6.86
CA ALA A 12 27.36 2.51 -7.05
C ALA A 12 26.26 3.21 -6.26
N LEU A 13 25.16 3.56 -6.93
CA LEU A 13 23.99 4.18 -6.33
C LEU A 13 23.65 3.44 -5.03
N PRO A 14 23.54 4.13 -3.90
CA PRO A 14 23.14 3.46 -2.67
C PRO A 14 21.80 2.79 -2.87
N ALA A 15 21.64 1.58 -2.31
CA ALA A 15 20.53 0.67 -2.55
C ALA A 15 19.13 1.21 -2.15
N TRP A 16 18.98 2.51 -1.93
CA TRP A 16 17.77 3.16 -1.41
C TRP A 16 17.49 4.53 -2.06
N ALA A 17 17.50 4.59 -3.38
CA ALA A 17 17.07 5.77 -4.10
C ALA A 17 15.53 5.78 -4.27
N VAL A 18 14.90 6.91 -3.97
CA VAL A 18 13.52 7.19 -4.33
C VAL A 18 13.51 7.81 -5.72
N ILE A 19 12.67 7.34 -6.63
CA ILE A 19 12.52 7.91 -7.97
C ILE A 19 11.32 8.86 -7.95
N ASP A 20 11.54 10.12 -8.29
CA ASP A 20 10.46 11.08 -8.45
C ASP A 20 9.70 10.89 -9.78
N GLY A 21 8.57 11.57 -9.91
CA GLY A 21 7.74 11.51 -11.12
C GLY A 21 8.37 12.19 -12.35
N GLU A 22 9.55 12.81 -12.21
CA GLU A 22 10.29 13.43 -13.31
C GLU A 22 11.37 12.52 -13.89
N GLY A 23 11.58 11.36 -13.28
CA GLY A 23 12.54 10.37 -13.72
C GLY A 23 13.93 10.52 -13.09
N ASP A 24 14.13 11.50 -12.22
CA ASP A 24 15.36 11.68 -11.50
C ASP A 24 15.35 10.88 -10.20
N ALA A 25 16.42 10.11 -9.96
CA ALA A 25 16.59 9.39 -8.71
C ALA A 25 16.91 10.38 -7.58
N ILE A 26 16.08 10.39 -6.55
CA ILE A 26 16.34 11.15 -5.34
C ILE A 26 17.21 10.32 -4.41
N HIS A 27 18.46 10.74 -4.25
CA HIS A 27 19.45 10.06 -3.42
C HIS A 27 19.36 10.58 -1.98
N LEU A 28 18.90 9.71 -1.06
CA LEU A 28 18.94 9.99 0.36
C LEU A 28 20.23 9.42 0.97
N SER A 29 21.08 10.26 1.55
CA SER A 29 22.24 9.76 2.30
C SER A 29 21.82 9.12 3.61
N SER A 30 22.68 8.27 4.19
CA SER A 30 22.44 7.72 5.53
C SER A 30 22.25 8.82 6.58
N LYS A 31 22.85 10.01 6.36
CA LYS A 31 22.70 11.17 7.25
C LYS A 31 21.29 11.76 7.12
N ASP A 32 20.75 11.83 5.90
CA ASP A 32 19.38 12.32 5.68
C ASP A 32 18.38 11.36 6.33
N LEU A 33 18.54 10.06 6.13
CA LEU A 33 17.70 9.05 6.77
C LEU A 33 17.77 9.08 8.31
N LEU A 34 18.94 9.35 8.88
CA LEU A 34 19.10 9.51 10.34
C LEU A 34 18.28 10.69 10.89
N ALA A 35 18.18 11.79 10.15
CA ALA A 35 17.34 12.92 10.55
C ALA A 35 15.85 12.54 10.65
N TYR A 36 15.38 11.66 9.75
CA TYR A 36 13.99 11.20 9.71
C TYR A 36 13.69 9.94 10.54
N SER A 37 14.72 9.30 11.10
CA SER A 37 14.55 8.08 11.91
C SER A 37 13.95 8.35 13.29
N LYS A 38 14.17 9.52 13.85
CA LYS A 38 13.68 9.89 15.18
C LYS A 38 12.17 10.12 15.15
N VAL A 39 11.43 9.26 15.84
CA VAL A 39 10.01 9.47 16.08
C VAL A 39 9.86 10.49 17.20
N GLU A 40 9.83 11.77 16.88
CA GLU A 40 9.28 12.77 17.79
C GLU A 40 7.76 12.64 17.75
N THR A 41 7.22 11.77 18.58
CA THR A 41 5.80 11.81 18.90
C THR A 41 5.61 12.99 19.85
N ASP A 42 5.05 14.05 19.33
CA ASP A 42 4.59 15.18 20.13
C ASP A 42 3.44 14.68 21.03
N ARG A 43 3.81 14.17 22.18
CA ARG A 43 2.84 13.65 23.15
C ARG A 43 2.17 14.81 23.85
N LYS A 44 1.02 15.21 23.32
CA LYS A 44 0.24 16.33 23.85
C LYS A 44 -0.94 15.81 24.66
N VAL A 45 -1.04 16.27 25.90
CA VAL A 45 -2.31 16.20 26.64
C VAL A 45 -3.08 17.47 26.26
N ARG A 46 -4.22 17.28 25.61
CA ARG A 46 -5.04 18.38 25.07
C ARG A 46 -6.44 18.33 25.68
N PRO A 47 -7.07 19.48 25.96
CA PRO A 47 -8.45 19.50 26.40
C PRO A 47 -9.37 18.99 25.29
N ALA A 48 -10.48 18.35 25.67
CA ALA A 48 -11.47 17.83 24.72
C ALA A 48 -12.02 18.90 23.76
N THR A 49 -12.09 20.13 24.21
CA THR A 49 -12.56 21.29 23.41
C THR A 49 -11.74 21.56 22.17
N ASP A 50 -10.45 21.17 22.15
CA ASP A 50 -9.58 21.34 20.98
C ASP A 50 -10.06 20.51 19.78
N PHE A 51 -10.81 19.46 20.02
CA PHE A 51 -11.32 18.54 18.99
C PHE A 51 -12.75 18.89 18.53
N THR A 52 -13.38 19.92 19.11
CA THR A 52 -14.79 20.26 18.83
C THR A 52 -15.00 20.55 17.35
N LYS A 53 -14.08 21.27 16.71
CA LYS A 53 -14.18 21.60 15.28
C LYS A 53 -14.14 20.31 14.44
N ASP A 54 -13.18 19.44 14.69
CA ASP A 54 -13.03 18.17 13.95
C ASP A 54 -14.27 17.30 14.06
N VAL A 55 -14.87 17.25 15.25
CA VAL A 55 -16.12 16.51 15.51
C VAL A 55 -17.30 17.17 14.78
N MET A 56 -17.39 18.50 14.78
CA MET A 56 -18.43 19.22 14.05
C MET A 56 -18.30 19.00 12.55
N ASP A 57 -17.11 19.10 12.01
CA ASP A 57 -16.83 18.86 10.60
C ASP A 57 -17.18 17.42 10.21
N PHE A 58 -16.90 16.42 11.05
CA PHE A 58 -17.32 15.04 10.85
C PHE A 58 -18.83 14.87 10.72
N TYR A 59 -19.62 15.55 11.57
CA TYR A 59 -21.08 15.44 11.52
C TYR A 59 -21.74 16.33 10.44
N LEU A 60 -21.11 17.45 10.07
CA LEU A 60 -21.67 18.42 9.14
C LEU A 60 -21.28 18.16 7.67
N SER A 61 -20.15 17.51 7.42
CA SER A 61 -19.65 17.25 6.06
C SER A 61 -20.57 16.37 5.21
N GLY A 62 -21.50 15.66 5.82
CA GLY A 62 -22.35 14.68 5.13
C GLY A 62 -21.61 13.42 4.66
N GLU A 63 -20.29 13.45 4.62
CA GLU A 63 -19.44 12.31 4.35
C GLU A 63 -19.24 11.50 5.62
N LYS A 64 -20.17 10.59 5.86
CA LYS A 64 -20.11 9.69 7.03
C LYS A 64 -18.85 8.80 7.04
N ILE A 65 -18.17 8.66 5.90
CA ILE A 65 -17.03 7.76 5.74
C ILE A 65 -16.00 8.44 4.84
N SER A 66 -14.96 9.03 5.42
CA SER A 66 -13.81 9.56 4.70
C SER A 66 -12.80 8.48 4.35
N GLY A 67 -11.96 8.69 3.33
CA GLY A 67 -10.89 7.78 2.94
C GLY A 67 -11.05 7.22 1.52
N VAL A 68 -10.04 6.46 1.08
CA VAL A 68 -9.99 5.88 -0.26
C VAL A 68 -10.98 4.71 -0.37
N LYS A 69 -11.79 4.72 -1.42
CA LYS A 69 -12.68 3.62 -1.80
C LYS A 69 -11.87 2.45 -2.35
N LEU A 70 -12.30 1.25 -2.02
CA LEU A 70 -11.83 0.06 -2.73
C LEU A 70 -12.42 0.00 -4.15
N PRO A 71 -11.82 -0.78 -5.06
CA PRO A 71 -12.26 -0.82 -6.46
C PRO A 71 -13.72 -1.27 -6.69
N TRP A 72 -14.33 -1.87 -5.67
CA TRP A 72 -15.67 -2.45 -5.79
C TRP A 72 -16.67 -1.72 -4.91
N GLY A 73 -17.80 -1.31 -5.49
CA GLY A 73 -18.85 -0.55 -4.83
C GLY A 73 -19.56 -1.29 -3.69
N ILE A 74 -19.41 -2.62 -3.60
CA ILE A 74 -20.01 -3.45 -2.54
C ILE A 74 -19.64 -2.99 -1.12
N LEU A 75 -18.48 -2.34 -0.97
CA LEU A 75 -18.01 -1.78 0.30
C LEU A 75 -18.23 -0.26 0.42
N ASP A 76 -18.79 0.40 -0.59
CA ASP A 76 -18.83 1.87 -0.68
C ASP A 76 -19.47 2.57 0.52
N ASN A 77 -20.48 1.98 1.12
CA ASN A 77 -21.14 2.51 2.28
C ASN A 77 -20.71 1.86 3.61
N LYS A 78 -19.70 0.99 3.53
CA LYS A 78 -19.28 0.18 4.69
C LYS A 78 -17.83 0.37 5.07
N PHE A 79 -16.94 0.67 4.13
CA PHE A 79 -15.50 0.66 4.37
C PHE A 79 -14.75 1.69 3.50
N ARG A 80 -13.69 2.25 4.06
CA ARG A 80 -12.70 3.09 3.39
C ARG A 80 -11.32 2.83 3.97
N LEU A 81 -10.29 2.98 3.16
CA LEU A 81 -8.92 3.06 3.61
C LEU A 81 -8.66 4.49 4.09
N ARG A 82 -8.66 4.71 5.41
CA ARG A 82 -8.61 6.04 6.00
C ARG A 82 -7.19 6.42 6.36
N ARG A 83 -6.92 7.71 6.36
CA ARG A 83 -5.69 8.27 6.93
C ARG A 83 -5.58 7.90 8.41
N GLU A 84 -4.35 7.91 8.94
CA GLU A 84 -4.02 7.55 10.33
C GLU A 84 -4.25 6.08 10.69
N GLU A 85 -4.54 5.22 9.70
CA GLU A 85 -4.80 3.81 9.88
C GLU A 85 -3.77 2.92 9.19
N VAL A 86 -3.58 1.73 9.77
CA VAL A 86 -2.84 0.64 9.15
C VAL A 86 -3.80 -0.47 8.75
N THR A 87 -3.85 -0.76 7.46
CA THR A 87 -4.56 -1.93 6.92
C THR A 87 -3.57 -3.03 6.61
N VAL A 88 -3.84 -4.21 7.12
CA VAL A 88 -3.09 -5.43 6.82
C VAL A 88 -3.82 -6.22 5.75
N LEU A 89 -3.14 -6.54 4.65
CA LEU A 89 -3.58 -7.50 3.65
C LEU A 89 -2.77 -8.78 3.80
N SER A 90 -3.40 -9.85 4.26
CA SER A 90 -2.76 -11.14 4.50
C SER A 90 -3.34 -12.24 3.61
N GLY A 91 -2.57 -13.31 3.43
CA GLY A 91 -2.99 -14.47 2.66
C GLY A 91 -1.81 -15.41 2.37
N ILE A 92 -2.09 -16.58 1.83
CA ILE A 92 -1.07 -17.57 1.47
C ILE A 92 -0.15 -17.03 0.36
N ASN A 93 1.02 -17.64 0.21
CA ASN A 93 1.91 -17.31 -0.90
C ASN A 93 1.23 -17.63 -2.24
N GLY A 94 1.36 -16.72 -3.20
CA GLY A 94 0.75 -16.88 -4.52
C GLY A 94 -0.76 -16.60 -4.57
N SER A 95 -1.39 -16.09 -3.48
CA SER A 95 -2.82 -15.73 -3.50
C SER A 95 -3.15 -14.45 -4.26
N GLY A 96 -2.14 -13.70 -4.74
CA GLY A 96 -2.38 -12.46 -5.49
C GLY A 96 -2.39 -11.18 -4.66
N LYS A 97 -1.89 -11.18 -3.43
CA LYS A 97 -1.85 -9.99 -2.54
C LYS A 97 -1.21 -8.77 -3.19
N SER A 98 0.01 -8.93 -3.73
CA SER A 98 0.72 -7.82 -4.39
C SER A 98 0.01 -7.37 -5.67
N LEU A 99 -0.76 -8.25 -6.32
CA LEU A 99 -1.59 -7.92 -7.46
C LEU A 99 -2.77 -7.04 -7.04
N LEU A 100 -3.47 -7.45 -5.99
CA LEU A 100 -4.57 -6.72 -5.41
C LEU A 100 -4.13 -5.36 -4.84
N ALA A 101 -2.97 -5.32 -4.16
CA ALA A 101 -2.42 -4.07 -3.64
C ALA A 101 -2.06 -3.09 -4.75
N SER A 102 -1.53 -3.55 -5.90
CA SER A 102 -1.32 -2.70 -7.08
C SER A 102 -2.63 -2.07 -7.57
N GLN A 103 -3.71 -2.85 -7.63
CA GLN A 103 -5.04 -2.37 -8.02
C GLN A 103 -5.58 -1.33 -7.02
N TRP A 104 -5.33 -1.53 -5.71
CA TRP A 104 -5.73 -0.55 -4.69
C TRP A 104 -4.95 0.76 -4.78
N ILE A 105 -3.64 0.70 -5.08
CA ILE A 105 -2.83 1.91 -5.34
C ILE A 105 -3.37 2.67 -6.56
N LEU A 106 -3.69 1.99 -7.65
CA LEU A 106 -4.28 2.62 -8.83
C LEU A 106 -5.56 3.37 -8.46
N GLY A 107 -6.47 2.71 -7.75
CA GLY A 107 -7.71 3.33 -7.28
C GLY A 107 -7.48 4.48 -6.28
N ALA A 108 -6.45 4.41 -5.44
CA ALA A 108 -6.08 5.50 -4.55
C ALA A 108 -5.59 6.73 -5.32
N MET A 109 -4.74 6.53 -6.34
CA MET A 109 -4.26 7.62 -7.21
C MET A 109 -5.38 8.27 -8.02
N GLU A 110 -6.36 7.49 -8.51
CA GLU A 110 -7.55 8.03 -9.19
C GLU A 110 -8.38 8.94 -8.26
N GLN A 111 -8.39 8.64 -6.97
CA GLN A 111 -9.07 9.41 -5.94
C GLN A 111 -8.21 10.55 -5.36
N GLY A 112 -7.05 10.82 -5.97
CA GLY A 112 -6.19 11.96 -5.63
C GLY A 112 -5.14 11.68 -4.55
N SER A 113 -4.95 10.43 -4.13
CA SER A 113 -3.87 10.08 -3.21
C SER A 113 -2.52 10.13 -3.89
N GLN A 114 -1.50 10.49 -3.12
CA GLN A 114 -0.10 10.43 -3.49
C GLN A 114 0.51 9.18 -2.84
N CYS A 115 0.96 8.24 -3.67
CA CYS A 115 1.30 6.90 -3.24
C CYS A 115 2.81 6.66 -3.22
N LEU A 116 3.30 6.02 -2.16
CA LEU A 116 4.65 5.43 -2.10
C LEU A 116 4.52 3.90 -2.10
N SER A 117 5.22 3.24 -3.01
CA SER A 117 5.36 1.79 -3.01
C SER A 117 6.74 1.37 -2.51
N VAL A 118 6.76 0.72 -1.35
CA VAL A 118 7.93 0.06 -0.78
C VAL A 118 7.74 -1.44 -0.99
N SER A 119 8.18 -1.95 -2.15
CA SER A 119 8.15 -3.38 -2.42
C SER A 119 9.58 -3.92 -2.46
N LEU A 120 9.88 -4.78 -1.52
CA LEU A 120 11.19 -5.40 -1.37
C LEU A 120 11.30 -6.73 -2.15
N GLU A 121 10.18 -7.23 -2.66
CA GLU A 121 10.10 -8.48 -3.45
C GLU A 121 10.09 -8.22 -4.95
N MET A 122 9.56 -7.09 -5.38
CA MET A 122 9.35 -6.77 -6.79
C MET A 122 10.01 -5.44 -7.17
N SER A 123 10.76 -5.44 -8.26
CA SER A 123 11.38 -4.22 -8.75
C SER A 123 10.35 -3.17 -9.20
N PRO A 124 10.66 -1.86 -9.14
CA PRO A 124 9.79 -0.80 -9.64
C PRO A 124 9.34 -1.03 -11.08
N LYS A 125 10.27 -1.46 -11.96
CA LYS A 125 9.95 -1.82 -13.35
C LYS A 125 8.86 -2.88 -13.45
N ALA A 126 8.96 -3.95 -12.66
CA ALA A 126 8.00 -5.04 -12.71
C ALA A 126 6.63 -4.61 -12.13
N GLN A 127 6.62 -3.78 -11.08
CA GLN A 127 5.39 -3.20 -10.54
C GLN A 127 4.73 -2.27 -11.55
N LEU A 128 5.49 -1.37 -12.16
CA LEU A 128 4.97 -0.42 -13.15
C LEU A 128 4.40 -1.13 -14.37
N ALA A 129 5.09 -2.16 -14.88
CA ALA A 129 4.59 -2.99 -16.00
C ALA A 129 3.26 -3.67 -15.64
N ARG A 130 3.12 -4.16 -14.41
CA ARG A 130 1.84 -4.70 -13.91
C ARG A 130 0.76 -3.63 -13.86
N MET A 131 1.06 -2.45 -13.34
CA MET A 131 0.11 -1.33 -13.25
C MET A 131 -0.34 -0.86 -14.64
N TRP A 132 0.56 -0.82 -15.63
CA TRP A 132 0.17 -0.52 -17.02
C TRP A 132 -0.86 -1.51 -17.55
N ARG A 133 -0.63 -2.80 -17.28
CA ARG A 133 -1.54 -3.87 -17.69
C ARG A 133 -2.89 -3.75 -16.99
N GLN A 134 -2.88 -3.48 -15.69
CA GLN A 134 -4.10 -3.29 -14.91
C GLN A 134 -4.89 -2.07 -15.36
N ALA A 135 -4.22 -0.95 -15.61
CA ALA A 135 -4.86 0.29 -16.01
C ALA A 135 -5.40 0.26 -17.44
N SER A 136 -4.66 -0.36 -18.38
CA SER A 136 -5.06 -0.45 -19.80
C SER A 136 -6.09 -1.53 -20.09
N LEU A 137 -6.24 -2.52 -19.21
CA LEU A 137 -6.96 -3.78 -19.44
C LEU A 137 -6.39 -4.62 -20.59
N MET A 138 -5.13 -4.41 -20.95
CA MET A 138 -4.48 -5.12 -22.06
C MET A 138 -3.42 -6.08 -21.54
N VAL A 139 -3.27 -7.26 -22.15
CA VAL A 139 -2.16 -8.18 -21.87
C VAL A 139 -0.83 -7.51 -22.18
N GLU A 140 -0.77 -6.79 -23.29
CA GLU A 140 0.39 -6.02 -23.76
C GLU A 140 -0.06 -4.58 -24.03
N PRO A 141 0.12 -3.66 -23.07
CA PRO A 141 -0.19 -2.26 -23.28
C PRO A 141 0.66 -1.65 -24.37
N THR A 142 0.09 -0.75 -25.16
CA THR A 142 0.84 -0.01 -26.18
C THR A 142 1.84 0.95 -25.52
N VAL A 143 2.91 1.29 -26.26
CA VAL A 143 3.90 2.26 -25.78
C VAL A 143 3.25 3.62 -25.50
N ASP A 144 2.34 4.06 -26.36
CA ASP A 144 1.64 5.34 -26.22
C ASP A 144 0.79 5.35 -24.92
N TYR A 145 0.06 4.27 -24.63
CA TYR A 145 -0.64 4.15 -23.36
C TYR A 145 0.31 4.21 -22.17
N GLY A 146 1.46 3.53 -22.28
CA GLY A 146 2.46 3.54 -21.23
C GLY A 146 3.06 4.92 -20.98
N LEU A 147 3.32 5.69 -22.04
CA LEU A 147 3.78 7.08 -21.91
C LEU A 147 2.72 7.97 -21.26
N GLY A 148 1.46 7.86 -21.68
CA GLY A 148 0.34 8.57 -21.06
C GLY A 148 0.17 8.18 -19.59
N PHE A 149 0.31 6.88 -19.25
CA PHE A 149 0.27 6.41 -17.87
C PHE A 149 1.40 7.00 -17.03
N ASN A 150 2.63 7.09 -17.56
CA ASN A 150 3.75 7.71 -16.86
C ASN A 150 3.50 9.20 -16.59
N LEU A 151 2.93 9.92 -17.55
CA LEU A 151 2.54 11.32 -17.34
C LEU A 151 1.44 11.43 -16.27
N TRP A 152 0.46 10.54 -16.30
CA TRP A 152 -0.63 10.54 -15.33
C TRP A 152 -0.15 10.22 -13.90
N THR A 153 0.89 9.38 -13.75
CA THR A 153 1.46 9.04 -12.44
C THR A 153 2.41 10.11 -11.90
N LYS A 154 2.80 11.09 -12.72
CA LYS A 154 3.68 12.18 -12.30
C LYS A 154 3.11 12.92 -11.08
N GLY A 155 3.87 13.01 -10.01
CA GLY A 155 3.45 13.59 -8.74
C GLY A 155 2.43 12.77 -7.94
N LYS A 156 2.13 11.52 -8.37
CA LYS A 156 1.18 10.64 -7.67
C LYS A 156 1.79 9.31 -7.22
N LEU A 157 2.87 8.85 -7.85
CA LEU A 157 3.47 7.54 -7.55
C LEU A 157 4.98 7.65 -7.42
N TRP A 158 5.49 7.14 -6.32
CA TRP A 158 6.91 6.98 -6.03
C TRP A 158 7.22 5.54 -5.65
N PHE A 159 8.42 5.10 -5.96
CA PHE A 159 8.94 3.79 -5.61
C PHE A 159 10.18 3.94 -4.73
N PHE A 160 10.25 3.15 -3.67
CA PHE A 160 11.50 2.93 -2.98
C PHE A 160 12.24 1.79 -3.68
N ASP A 161 13.27 2.14 -4.46
CA ASP A 161 14.01 1.17 -5.30
C ASP A 161 15.10 0.47 -4.47
N GLN A 162 14.64 -0.41 -3.59
CA GLN A 162 15.51 -1.33 -2.86
C GLN A 162 14.92 -2.73 -2.93
N GLN A 163 15.78 -3.71 -3.30
CA GLN A 163 15.43 -5.12 -3.31
C GLN A 163 16.02 -5.81 -2.08
N GLY A 164 15.38 -6.89 -1.62
CA GLY A 164 15.87 -7.71 -0.52
C GLY A 164 15.29 -7.31 0.82
N SER A 165 16.11 -6.83 1.76
CA SER A 165 15.63 -6.49 3.09
C SER A 165 15.94 -5.05 3.46
N VAL A 166 15.06 -4.46 4.26
CA VAL A 166 15.24 -3.14 4.88
C VAL A 166 14.98 -3.23 6.37
N ASP A 167 15.75 -2.49 7.15
CA ASP A 167 15.50 -2.36 8.58
C ASP A 167 14.35 -1.37 8.86
N LEU A 168 13.74 -1.50 10.03
CA LEU A 168 12.58 -0.69 10.42
C LEU A 168 12.90 0.81 10.47
N THR A 169 14.11 1.18 10.89
CA THR A 169 14.52 2.58 11.00
C THR A 169 14.57 3.24 9.62
N THR A 170 15.16 2.55 8.66
CA THR A 170 15.21 2.98 7.25
C THR A 170 13.81 3.08 6.65
N LEU A 171 12.95 2.08 6.85
CA LEU A 171 11.57 2.12 6.35
C LEU A 171 10.82 3.35 6.89
N ILE A 172 10.86 3.59 8.21
CA ILE A 172 10.19 4.74 8.81
C ILE A 172 10.77 6.06 8.29
N ALA A 173 12.08 6.15 8.10
CA ALA A 173 12.74 7.33 7.55
C ALA A 173 12.28 7.63 6.10
N VAL A 174 12.22 6.60 5.26
CA VAL A 174 11.72 6.73 3.87
C VAL A 174 10.27 7.20 3.83
N ILE A 175 9.39 6.59 4.65
CA ILE A 175 7.98 6.99 4.74
C ILE A 175 7.85 8.47 5.14
N ARG A 176 8.59 8.92 6.16
CA ARG A 176 8.57 10.30 6.62
C ARG A 176 9.07 11.25 5.57
N TRP A 177 10.23 10.93 5.00
CA TRP A 177 10.81 11.75 3.96
C TRP A 177 9.86 11.92 2.76
N SER A 178 9.25 10.82 2.30
CA SER A 178 8.32 10.86 1.17
C SER A 178 7.05 11.63 1.48
N SER A 179 6.52 11.53 2.70
CA SER A 179 5.37 12.32 3.13
C SER A 179 5.68 13.82 3.15
N GLU A 180 6.87 14.19 3.61
CA GLU A 180 7.28 15.60 3.72
C GLU A 180 7.64 16.21 2.36
N HIS A 181 8.36 15.48 1.49
CA HIS A 181 8.89 16.03 0.24
C HIS A 181 8.06 15.71 -0.98
N CYS A 182 7.36 14.57 -0.97
CA CYS A 182 6.54 14.12 -2.09
C CYS A 182 5.04 14.25 -1.77
N GLY A 183 4.66 14.63 -0.56
CA GLY A 183 3.27 14.73 -0.13
C GLY A 183 2.55 13.38 -0.05
N THR A 184 3.28 12.25 0.06
CA THR A 184 2.66 10.93 0.07
C THR A 184 1.74 10.76 1.27
N ASP A 185 0.52 10.32 1.00
CA ASP A 185 -0.53 10.06 1.99
C ASP A 185 -1.03 8.61 1.99
N PHE A 186 -0.56 7.80 1.03
CA PHE A 186 -0.85 6.38 0.94
C PHE A 186 0.44 5.58 0.71
N VAL A 187 0.77 4.67 1.61
CA VAL A 187 2.03 3.90 1.56
C VAL A 187 1.74 2.41 1.51
N LEU A 188 2.27 1.73 0.50
CA LEU A 188 2.33 0.27 0.43
C LEU A 188 3.66 -0.23 0.99
N VAL A 189 3.61 -1.21 1.88
CA VAL A 189 4.77 -2.01 2.32
C VAL A 189 4.56 -3.48 1.94
N ASP A 190 5.30 -3.96 0.95
CA ASP A 190 5.22 -5.34 0.43
C ASP A 190 6.60 -6.00 0.48
N SER A 191 6.91 -6.83 1.48
CA SER A 191 6.06 -7.35 2.54
C SER A 191 6.77 -7.28 3.90
N LEU A 192 6.03 -7.51 4.99
CA LEU A 192 6.62 -7.62 6.34
C LEU A 192 7.71 -8.70 6.41
N MET A 193 7.62 -9.74 5.59
CA MET A 193 8.56 -10.86 5.59
C MET A 193 9.94 -10.53 5.02
N THR A 194 10.04 -9.48 4.23
CA THR A 194 11.30 -8.96 3.66
C THR A 194 11.93 -7.88 4.54
N MET A 195 11.25 -7.48 5.62
CA MET A 195 11.89 -6.70 6.67
C MET A 195 12.99 -7.54 7.34
N ALA A 196 14.05 -6.89 7.80
CA ALA A 196 15.15 -7.54 8.54
C ALA A 196 14.69 -8.05 9.92
N ILE A 197 13.54 -8.74 9.96
CA ILE A 197 12.91 -9.31 11.15
C ILE A 197 12.77 -10.81 10.93
N ALA A 198 13.34 -11.60 11.82
CA ALA A 198 13.22 -13.05 11.74
C ALA A 198 11.77 -13.49 11.83
N SER A 199 11.43 -14.56 11.13
CA SER A 199 10.04 -15.02 10.99
C SER A 199 9.41 -15.53 12.29
N ASP A 200 10.23 -15.83 13.29
CA ASP A 200 9.88 -16.25 14.64
C ASP A 200 10.11 -15.14 15.68
N ASP A 201 10.60 -13.97 15.24
CA ASP A 201 10.72 -12.79 16.12
C ASP A 201 9.37 -12.04 16.19
N TYR A 202 8.49 -12.52 17.04
CA TYR A 202 7.18 -11.89 17.29
C TYR A 202 7.33 -10.48 17.90
N ASN A 203 8.39 -10.22 18.67
CA ASN A 203 8.63 -8.90 19.24
C ASN A 203 9.02 -7.90 18.15
N GLY A 204 9.90 -8.26 17.23
CA GLY A 204 10.25 -7.43 16.08
C GLY A 204 9.05 -7.13 15.20
N GLN A 205 8.19 -8.13 14.91
CA GLN A 205 6.95 -7.94 14.17
C GLN A 205 5.98 -6.99 14.88
N LYS A 206 5.84 -7.12 16.20
CA LYS A 206 5.06 -6.20 17.03
C LYS A 206 5.62 -4.77 16.99
N GLN A 207 6.93 -4.62 17.10
CA GLN A 207 7.57 -3.31 17.00
C GLN A 207 7.32 -2.67 15.64
N CYS A 208 7.41 -3.44 14.56
CA CYS A 208 7.17 -2.97 13.21
C CYS A 208 5.73 -2.43 13.05
N ILE A 209 4.71 -3.22 13.40
CA ILE A 209 3.31 -2.76 13.28
C ILE A 209 3.01 -1.56 14.17
N CYS A 210 3.60 -1.50 15.39
CA CYS A 210 3.47 -0.35 16.28
C CYS A 210 4.12 0.91 15.70
N ALA A 211 5.30 0.79 15.08
CA ALA A 211 6.00 1.90 14.45
C ALA A 211 5.24 2.42 13.23
N LEU A 212 4.72 1.50 12.37
CA LEU A 212 3.88 1.86 11.23
C LEU A 212 2.59 2.56 11.68
N ALA A 213 1.91 2.07 12.71
CA ALA A 213 0.73 2.73 13.25
C ALA A 213 1.04 4.11 13.86
N SER A 214 2.21 4.26 14.49
CA SER A 214 2.64 5.55 15.04
C SER A 214 2.96 6.55 13.93
N VAL A 215 3.67 6.15 12.88
CA VAL A 215 4.01 7.03 11.76
C VAL A 215 2.76 7.37 10.93
N ALA A 216 1.83 6.42 10.73
CA ALA A 216 0.57 6.68 10.06
C ALA A 216 -0.22 7.81 10.73
N ARG A 217 -0.35 7.76 12.06
CA ARG A 217 -1.03 8.80 12.84
C ARG A 217 -0.26 10.11 12.91
N ALA A 218 1.07 10.06 13.02
CA ALA A 218 1.89 11.26 13.12
C ALA A 218 1.89 12.09 11.83
N LEU A 219 1.79 11.42 10.68
CA LEU A 219 1.83 12.05 9.36
C LEU A 219 0.45 12.21 8.70
N GLY A 220 -0.60 11.65 9.30
CA GLY A 220 -1.95 11.66 8.68
C GLY A 220 -2.03 10.85 7.39
N ILE A 221 -1.30 9.72 7.29
CA ILE A 221 -1.22 8.87 6.09
C ILE A 221 -1.92 7.53 6.30
N HIS A 222 -2.24 6.85 5.20
CA HIS A 222 -2.65 5.44 5.23
C HIS A 222 -1.47 4.52 4.96
N VAL A 223 -1.36 3.42 5.71
CA VAL A 223 -0.36 2.37 5.46
C VAL A 223 -1.03 1.05 5.14
N LEU A 224 -0.79 0.53 3.93
CA LEU A 224 -1.18 -0.81 3.51
C LEU A 224 0.02 -1.75 3.68
N LEU A 225 -0.07 -2.68 4.62
CA LEU A 225 0.98 -3.64 4.93
C LEU A 225 0.60 -5.02 4.41
N ILE A 226 1.43 -5.60 3.54
CA ILE A 226 1.26 -6.99 3.10
C ILE A 226 1.97 -7.92 4.08
N THR A 227 1.26 -8.98 4.46
CA THR A 227 1.79 -10.07 5.30
C THR A 227 1.45 -11.42 4.70
N HIS A 228 2.06 -12.47 5.23
CA HIS A 228 1.78 -13.84 4.80
C HIS A 228 0.98 -14.60 5.87
N ALA A 229 0.15 -15.53 5.45
CA ALA A 229 -0.49 -16.48 6.34
C ALA A 229 0.53 -17.45 6.94
N ARG A 230 0.20 -18.06 8.09
CA ARG A 230 1.04 -19.06 8.76
C ARG A 230 1.27 -20.27 7.83
N LYS A 231 2.49 -20.83 7.89
CA LYS A 231 2.75 -22.15 7.26
C LYS A 231 1.89 -23.21 7.96
N GLY A 232 1.10 -23.95 7.19
CA GLY A 232 0.20 -24.98 7.72
C GLY A 232 -1.24 -24.55 7.90
N ALA A 233 -1.62 -23.31 7.61
CA ALA A 233 -3.00 -23.00 7.31
C ALA A 233 -3.41 -23.92 6.15
N ASN A 234 -4.42 -24.75 6.38
CA ASN A 234 -4.88 -25.67 5.35
C ASN A 234 -5.41 -24.82 4.20
N VAL A 235 -4.80 -25.00 3.03
CA VAL A 235 -5.05 -24.18 1.84
C VAL A 235 -6.52 -24.26 1.39
N LYS A 236 -7.24 -25.29 1.83
CA LYS A 236 -8.66 -25.51 1.54
C LYS A 236 -9.60 -24.85 2.54
N ASP A 237 -9.10 -24.42 3.71
CA ASP A 237 -9.93 -23.79 4.71
C ASP A 237 -9.97 -22.28 4.49
N ARG A 238 -11.10 -21.65 4.75
CA ARG A 238 -11.17 -20.18 4.75
C ARG A 238 -10.24 -19.61 5.82
N LEU A 239 -9.47 -18.60 5.42
CA LEU A 239 -8.57 -17.90 6.32
C LEU A 239 -9.38 -17.09 7.34
N ASP A 240 -8.91 -17.08 8.57
CA ASP A 240 -9.39 -16.23 9.65
C ASP A 240 -8.30 -15.29 10.15
N ARG A 241 -8.64 -14.33 11.01
CA ARG A 241 -7.66 -13.38 11.57
C ARG A 241 -6.50 -14.05 12.31
N TRP A 242 -6.67 -15.29 12.77
CA TRP A 242 -5.64 -16.06 13.47
C TRP A 242 -4.70 -16.78 12.49
N SER A 243 -5.06 -16.81 11.24
CA SER A 243 -4.26 -17.39 10.15
C SER A 243 -3.08 -16.49 9.75
N ILE A 244 -3.02 -15.24 10.20
CA ILE A 244 -1.92 -14.31 9.92
C ILE A 244 -0.65 -14.79 10.63
N ARG A 245 0.49 -14.76 9.93
CA ARG A 245 1.79 -15.05 10.54
C ARG A 245 2.15 -13.91 11.52
N GLY A 246 2.51 -14.25 12.77
CA GLY A 246 2.65 -13.27 13.85
C GLY A 246 1.31 -12.77 14.39
N ALA A 247 0.26 -13.59 14.32
CA ALA A 247 -1.16 -13.25 14.28
C ALA A 247 -1.67 -12.35 15.40
N SER A 248 -1.37 -12.65 16.67
CA SER A 248 -1.97 -11.92 17.79
C SER A 248 -1.53 -10.46 17.81
N GLU A 249 -0.23 -10.22 17.70
CA GLU A 249 0.35 -8.88 17.82
C GLU A 249 -0.02 -7.98 16.63
N ILE A 250 -0.01 -8.54 15.41
CA ILE A 250 -0.38 -7.82 14.19
C ILE A 250 -1.89 -7.56 14.19
N ALA A 251 -2.68 -8.60 14.48
CA ALA A 251 -4.14 -8.50 14.50
C ALA A 251 -4.65 -7.50 15.55
N ASP A 252 -3.99 -7.42 16.70
CA ASP A 252 -4.37 -6.49 17.76
C ASP A 252 -4.07 -5.03 17.40
N ARG A 253 -2.99 -4.78 16.68
CA ARG A 253 -2.49 -3.43 16.38
C ARG A 253 -2.99 -2.84 15.07
N ALA A 254 -3.21 -3.67 14.07
CA ALA A 254 -3.81 -3.22 12.81
C ALA A 254 -5.19 -2.59 13.06
N ASP A 255 -5.49 -1.54 12.32
CA ASP A 255 -6.83 -0.93 12.35
C ASP A 255 -7.80 -1.75 11.51
N ASN A 256 -7.36 -2.23 10.35
CA ASN A 256 -8.14 -3.07 9.46
C ASN A 256 -7.35 -4.32 9.04
N ILE A 257 -8.05 -5.42 8.77
CA ILE A 257 -7.46 -6.68 8.32
C ILE A 257 -8.29 -7.23 7.18
N PHE A 258 -7.65 -7.42 6.05
CA PHE A 258 -8.16 -8.19 4.93
C PHE A 258 -7.41 -9.50 4.77
N LEU A 259 -8.14 -10.54 4.46
CA LEU A 259 -7.61 -11.88 4.19
C LEU A 259 -7.95 -12.27 2.75
N LEU A 260 -6.92 -12.47 1.94
CA LEU A 260 -7.07 -12.92 0.55
C LEU A 260 -6.82 -14.41 0.49
N GLY A 261 -7.88 -15.17 0.29
CA GLY A 261 -7.82 -16.60 0.03
C GLY A 261 -8.00 -16.89 -1.47
N ARG A 262 -7.50 -18.04 -1.90
CA ARG A 262 -7.66 -18.51 -3.28
C ARG A 262 -8.59 -19.71 -3.31
N THR A 263 -9.48 -19.75 -4.30
CA THR A 263 -10.29 -20.92 -4.59
C THR A 263 -9.44 -21.97 -5.33
N PHE A 264 -9.54 -23.21 -4.92
CA PHE A 264 -8.89 -24.33 -5.59
C PHE A 264 -9.82 -24.93 -6.63
N GLU A 265 -9.28 -25.11 -7.83
CA GLU A 265 -10.04 -25.66 -8.98
C GLU A 265 -11.28 -24.80 -9.28
N PRO A 266 -11.12 -23.47 -9.54
CA PRO A 266 -12.25 -22.62 -9.88
C PRO A 266 -12.85 -23.10 -11.21
N ASP A 267 -14.16 -23.07 -11.29
CA ASP A 267 -14.92 -23.25 -12.52
C ASP A 267 -15.59 -21.90 -12.89
N TYR A 268 -16.36 -21.88 -13.96
CA TYR A 268 -17.03 -20.64 -14.42
C TYR A 268 -18.03 -20.03 -13.40
N MET A 269 -18.43 -20.83 -12.42
CA MET A 269 -19.44 -20.43 -11.44
C MET A 269 -18.83 -20.07 -10.09
N THR A 270 -17.57 -20.45 -9.86
CA THR A 270 -16.88 -20.22 -8.59
C THR A 270 -15.86 -19.10 -8.73
N PRO A 271 -15.76 -18.18 -7.74
CA PRO A 271 -14.76 -17.12 -7.77
C PRO A 271 -13.34 -17.69 -7.69
N ASP A 272 -12.37 -16.99 -8.31
CA ASP A 272 -10.95 -17.34 -8.25
C ASP A 272 -10.35 -17.11 -6.86
N ALA A 273 -10.91 -16.16 -6.14
CA ALA A 273 -10.44 -15.78 -4.81
C ALA A 273 -11.61 -15.24 -3.97
N TYR A 274 -11.39 -15.17 -2.70
CA TYR A 274 -12.27 -14.46 -1.76
C TYR A 274 -11.46 -13.49 -0.92
N LEU A 275 -12.02 -12.31 -0.67
CA LEU A 275 -11.46 -11.29 0.19
C LEU A 275 -12.36 -11.11 1.40
N THR A 276 -11.85 -11.45 2.58
CA THR A 276 -12.58 -11.31 3.85
C THR A 276 -12.11 -10.07 4.60
N LEU A 277 -13.01 -9.15 4.93
CA LEU A 277 -12.76 -8.08 5.90
C LEU A 277 -12.91 -8.68 7.31
N ALA A 278 -11.80 -9.15 7.89
CA ALA A 278 -11.77 -9.84 9.16
C ALA A 278 -11.70 -8.90 10.39
N LYS A 279 -11.32 -7.65 10.17
CA LYS A 279 -11.31 -6.60 11.20
C LYS A 279 -11.45 -5.23 10.54
N ALA A 280 -12.28 -4.38 11.15
CA ALA A 280 -12.34 -2.95 10.88
C ALA A 280 -12.64 -2.21 12.17
N ARG A 281 -11.66 -1.45 12.70
CA ARG A 281 -11.75 -0.84 14.04
C ARG A 281 -12.86 0.19 14.17
N HIS A 282 -13.12 0.91 13.10
CA HIS A 282 -14.02 2.06 13.08
C HIS A 282 -15.29 1.79 12.25
N PHE A 283 -15.62 0.54 12.08
CA PHE A 283 -16.76 0.09 11.30
C PHE A 283 -17.67 -0.79 12.13
N ASP A 284 -18.96 -0.48 12.13
CA ASP A 284 -20.00 -1.33 12.71
C ASP A 284 -20.39 -2.47 11.75
N GLY A 285 -19.38 -3.16 11.21
CA GLY A 285 -19.59 -4.21 10.23
C GLY A 285 -19.16 -5.57 10.73
N ALA A 286 -20.05 -6.53 10.59
CA ALA A 286 -19.68 -7.95 10.64
C ALA A 286 -18.64 -8.25 9.56
N GLU A 287 -17.87 -9.32 9.76
CA GLU A 287 -17.03 -9.89 8.72
C GLU A 287 -17.80 -9.92 7.38
N SER A 288 -17.18 -9.37 6.35
CA SER A 288 -17.77 -9.31 5.01
C SER A 288 -16.86 -10.06 4.06
N ASP A 289 -17.40 -11.06 3.39
CA ASP A 289 -16.72 -11.77 2.32
C ASP A 289 -17.09 -11.15 0.97
N ILE A 290 -16.09 -11.01 0.12
CA ILE A 290 -16.22 -10.55 -1.27
C ILE A 290 -15.64 -11.63 -2.16
N ASP A 291 -16.48 -12.19 -3.00
CA ASP A 291 -16.05 -13.12 -4.04
C ASP A 291 -15.41 -12.35 -5.19
N LEU A 292 -14.24 -12.79 -5.61
CA LEU A 292 -13.40 -12.12 -6.60
C LEU A 292 -13.10 -13.04 -7.77
N TRP A 293 -13.32 -12.55 -8.98
CA TRP A 293 -12.89 -13.17 -10.23
C TRP A 293 -11.66 -12.45 -10.76
N LEU A 294 -10.72 -13.18 -11.33
CA LEU A 294 -9.49 -12.63 -11.89
C LEU A 294 -9.63 -12.50 -13.41
N ASP A 295 -9.65 -11.28 -13.90
CA ASP A 295 -9.41 -11.05 -15.32
C ASP A 295 -7.94 -11.29 -15.65
N HIS A 296 -7.66 -12.43 -16.25
CA HIS A 296 -6.30 -12.84 -16.62
C HIS A 296 -5.65 -11.93 -17.66
N ALA A 297 -6.44 -11.22 -18.48
CA ALA A 297 -5.92 -10.29 -19.47
C ALA A 297 -5.32 -9.06 -18.82
N SER A 298 -6.05 -8.42 -17.95
CA SER A 298 -5.62 -7.20 -17.26
C SER A 298 -4.92 -7.46 -15.92
N MET A 299 -5.05 -8.66 -15.36
CA MET A 299 -4.64 -8.98 -14.00
C MET A 299 -5.40 -8.18 -12.93
N ASN A 300 -6.65 -7.81 -13.18
CA ASN A 300 -7.51 -7.17 -12.20
C ASN A 300 -8.44 -8.18 -11.53
N TYR A 301 -8.66 -7.99 -10.24
CA TYR A 301 -9.78 -8.63 -9.56
C TYR A 301 -11.06 -7.79 -9.76
N HIS A 302 -12.16 -8.47 -9.97
CA HIS A 302 -13.49 -7.86 -10.06
C HIS A 302 -14.52 -8.71 -9.30
N THR A 303 -15.69 -8.13 -9.04
CA THR A 303 -16.84 -8.86 -8.48
C THR A 303 -17.75 -9.35 -9.60
N ALA A 304 -18.71 -10.22 -9.31
CA ALA A 304 -19.66 -10.72 -10.29
C ALA A 304 -20.48 -9.61 -10.98
N ASN A 305 -20.64 -8.46 -10.32
CA ASN A 305 -21.48 -7.36 -10.79
C ASN A 305 -20.70 -6.17 -11.36
N GLU A 306 -19.38 -6.19 -11.29
CA GLU A 306 -18.54 -5.04 -11.66
C GLU A 306 -17.30 -5.54 -12.38
N GLU A 307 -17.27 -5.35 -13.68
CA GLU A 307 -16.09 -5.66 -14.50
C GLU A 307 -14.99 -4.59 -14.32
N PRO A 308 -13.71 -4.94 -14.56
CA PRO A 308 -12.62 -3.98 -14.55
C PRO A 308 -12.88 -2.87 -15.57
N LYS A 309 -12.55 -1.64 -15.20
CA LYS A 309 -12.66 -0.47 -16.08
C LYS A 309 -11.27 0.00 -16.48
N LYS A 310 -11.13 0.30 -17.77
CA LYS A 310 -9.92 0.96 -18.27
C LYS A 310 -9.80 2.34 -17.64
N MET A 311 -8.61 2.66 -17.15
CA MET A 311 -8.36 3.99 -16.61
C MET A 311 -8.31 5.02 -17.76
N GLU A 312 -9.09 6.08 -17.60
CA GLU A 312 -9.01 7.25 -18.46
C GLU A 312 -7.80 8.08 -17.99
N LEU A 313 -6.75 8.04 -18.79
CA LEU A 313 -5.62 8.93 -18.62
C LEU A 313 -6.06 10.28 -19.17
N ALA A 314 -5.89 11.37 -18.42
CA ALA A 314 -6.23 12.70 -18.92
C ALA A 314 -5.60 12.89 -20.30
N ASP A 315 -6.41 13.32 -21.26
CA ASP A 315 -5.99 13.55 -22.64
C ASP A 315 -4.73 14.43 -22.63
N GLU A 316 -3.83 14.11 -23.55
CA GLU A 316 -2.63 14.90 -23.83
C GLU A 316 -3.03 16.38 -23.90
N VAL A 317 -2.35 17.18 -23.09
CA VAL A 317 -2.45 18.64 -23.24
C VAL A 317 -1.85 18.95 -24.60
N ASP A 318 -2.71 19.39 -25.55
CA ASP A 318 -2.34 19.92 -26.85
C ASP A 318 -1.24 20.99 -26.77
#